data_35affbe61bbeaae25e0869023e33028b
#
_entry.id   35affbe61bbeaae25e0869023e33028b
#
_cell.length_a   1.000
_cell.length_b   1.000
_cell.length_c   1.000
_cell.angle_alpha   90.00
_cell.angle_beta   90.00
_cell.angle_gamma   90.00
#
_symmetry.space_group_name_H-M   'P 1'
#
loop_
_entity.id
_entity.type
_entity.pdbx_description
1 polymer ?
#
loop_
_entity_poly.entity_id
_entity_poly.type
_entity_poly.pdbx_seq_one_letter_code
_entity_poly.pdbx_strand_id
1 'polypeptide(L)'
;MVKIIKDYSIVLLGTFIMAVSVKVFILPFNVLSGGVAGIAVALEPIFHLEPDLVINILVLSMFILGMVVLGKDFAMKTFLSSIVYPIYLPLIEPFVPVLDLDPMIASIYGGIVAGIGIGMVIRTGSSTGGMDIPPLIINKFFHVDVAVSVMVIDALTVLLGLFTYGLEAVLIGLFSVATSSYVINMILTFGAQSCKSVQIISDQYVQIMERVHGELDRGSTLLDATGGYTGEKRKVLLVVIDNKEYNRLIRLINEVDPKAFVITTDTKSVHGEGFALEFKV
;
A
#
# COMPACT_ATOMS: atom_id res chain seq x y z
N MET A 1 13.06 -19.80 -8.41
CA MET A 1 13.78 -18.99 -9.42
C MET A 1 12.86 -17.98 -10.10
N VAL A 2 11.71 -18.37 -10.68
CA VAL A 2 10.76 -17.46 -11.36
C VAL A 2 10.25 -16.34 -10.44
N LYS A 3 9.90 -16.62 -9.18
CA LYS A 3 9.42 -15.61 -8.20
C LYS A 3 10.51 -14.56 -7.92
N ILE A 4 11.76 -14.98 -7.75
CA ILE A 4 12.89 -14.08 -7.50
C ILE A 4 13.11 -13.12 -8.68
N ILE A 5 13.12 -13.63 -9.91
CA ILE A 5 13.28 -12.79 -11.12
C ILE A 5 12.13 -11.78 -11.21
N LYS A 6 10.90 -12.22 -10.94
CA LYS A 6 9.73 -11.35 -10.93
C LYS A 6 9.87 -10.22 -9.89
N ASP A 7 10.29 -10.54 -8.65
CA ASP A 7 10.45 -9.55 -7.59
C ASP A 7 11.50 -8.50 -7.96
N TYR A 8 12.66 -8.91 -8.46
CA TYR A 8 13.69 -7.98 -8.92
C TYR A 8 13.26 -7.13 -10.12
N SER A 9 12.48 -7.68 -11.06
CA SER A 9 11.91 -6.91 -12.17
C SER A 9 10.92 -5.85 -11.67
N ILE A 10 10.10 -6.18 -10.67
CA ILE A 10 9.16 -5.24 -10.04
C ILE A 10 9.93 -4.14 -9.30
N VAL A 11 11.01 -4.48 -8.59
CA VAL A 11 11.87 -3.50 -7.91
C VAL A 11 12.47 -2.52 -8.91
N LEU A 12 13.06 -3.01 -10.01
CA LEU A 12 13.63 -2.16 -11.05
C LEU A 12 12.60 -1.23 -11.67
N LEU A 13 11.42 -1.76 -12.03
CA LEU A 13 10.34 -0.98 -12.63
C LEU A 13 9.78 0.05 -11.66
N GLY A 14 9.52 -0.35 -10.40
CA GLY A 14 9.01 0.55 -9.37
C GLY A 14 9.99 1.68 -9.05
N THR A 15 11.29 1.36 -8.95
CA THR A 15 12.35 2.36 -8.76
C THR A 15 12.47 3.31 -9.95
N PHE A 16 12.29 2.82 -11.18
CA PHE A 16 12.27 3.66 -12.38
C PHE A 16 11.07 4.62 -12.36
N ILE A 17 9.87 4.11 -12.06
CA ILE A 17 8.64 4.93 -11.97
C ILE A 17 8.81 6.02 -10.90
N MET A 18 9.40 5.69 -9.75
CA MET A 18 9.70 6.67 -8.72
C MET A 18 10.68 7.75 -9.22
N ALA A 19 11.76 7.36 -9.90
CA ALA A 19 12.74 8.29 -10.45
C ALA A 19 12.12 9.22 -11.51
N VAL A 20 11.21 8.70 -12.34
CA VAL A 20 10.41 9.51 -13.29
C VAL A 20 9.58 10.54 -12.54
N SER A 21 8.88 10.15 -11.47
CA SER A 21 8.10 11.10 -10.66
C SER A 21 8.98 12.25 -10.15
N VAL A 22 10.14 11.93 -9.60
CA VAL A 22 11.05 12.93 -9.03
C VAL A 22 11.57 13.89 -10.09
N LYS A 23 12.02 13.38 -11.24
CA LYS A 23 12.60 14.23 -12.31
C LYS A 23 11.58 14.99 -13.12
N VAL A 24 10.33 14.48 -13.27
CA VAL A 24 9.28 15.11 -14.11
C VAL A 24 8.38 16.05 -13.31
N PHE A 25 8.04 15.68 -12.07
CA PHE A 25 7.01 16.40 -11.31
C PHE A 25 7.52 17.05 -10.02
N ILE A 26 8.51 16.48 -9.34
CA ILE A 26 8.93 16.96 -8.02
C ILE A 26 9.99 18.05 -8.16
N LEU A 27 11.15 17.71 -8.73
CA LEU A 27 12.28 18.64 -8.81
C LEU A 27 12.00 19.88 -9.69
N PRO A 28 11.42 19.78 -10.90
CA PRO A 28 11.21 20.93 -11.77
C PRO A 28 10.24 21.96 -11.20
N PHE A 29 9.31 21.53 -10.33
CA PHE A 29 8.29 22.40 -9.74
C PHE A 29 8.56 22.72 -8.27
N ASN A 30 9.73 22.37 -7.74
CA ASN A 30 10.10 22.57 -6.32
C ASN A 30 9.03 22.06 -5.36
N VAL A 31 8.40 20.91 -5.70
CA VAL A 31 7.35 20.33 -4.87
C VAL A 31 8.00 19.76 -3.61
N LEU A 32 7.57 20.23 -2.46
CA LEU A 32 7.91 19.68 -1.16
C LEU A 32 7.21 18.33 -0.99
N SER A 33 7.69 17.30 -1.71
CA SER A 33 7.18 15.95 -1.55
C SER A 33 7.70 15.31 -0.26
N GLY A 34 7.16 14.16 0.12
CA GLY A 34 7.78 13.33 1.13
C GLY A 34 9.09 12.69 0.68
N GLY A 35 9.73 11.98 1.57
CA GLY A 35 10.91 11.18 1.27
C GLY A 35 12.20 11.96 1.05
N VAL A 36 13.18 11.29 0.45
CA VAL A 36 14.52 11.88 0.21
C VAL A 36 14.49 13.05 -0.77
N ALA A 37 13.59 13.04 -1.75
CA ALA A 37 13.44 14.11 -2.72
C ALA A 37 12.90 15.39 -2.05
N GLY A 38 11.91 15.27 -1.17
CA GLY A 38 11.38 16.40 -0.41
C GLY A 38 12.41 17.03 0.52
N ILE A 39 13.23 16.20 1.19
CA ILE A 39 14.34 16.70 2.01
C ILE A 39 15.35 17.43 1.11
N ALA A 40 15.69 16.90 -0.06
CA ALA A 40 16.62 17.53 -0.98
C ALA A 40 16.11 18.92 -1.42
N VAL A 41 14.85 19.03 -1.83
CA VAL A 41 14.21 20.31 -2.17
C VAL A 41 14.20 21.25 -0.97
N ALA A 42 13.85 20.78 0.23
CA ALA A 42 13.81 21.64 1.43
C ALA A 42 15.20 22.19 1.83
N LEU A 43 16.28 21.43 1.58
CA LEU A 43 17.65 21.81 1.96
C LEU A 43 18.37 22.63 0.89
N GLU A 44 17.96 22.55 -0.37
CA GLU A 44 18.61 23.25 -1.48
C GLU A 44 18.81 24.75 -1.23
N PRO A 45 17.78 25.55 -0.82
CA PRO A 45 17.94 27.00 -0.60
C PRO A 45 18.80 27.35 0.63
N ILE A 46 18.97 26.41 1.58
CA ILE A 46 19.74 26.64 2.81
C ILE A 46 21.22 26.37 2.56
N PHE A 47 21.53 25.26 1.90
CA PHE A 47 22.89 24.77 1.75
C PHE A 47 23.45 24.92 0.35
N HIS A 48 22.63 25.32 -0.63
CA HIS A 48 22.98 25.43 -2.06
C HIS A 48 23.62 24.15 -2.62
N LEU A 49 23.15 22.99 -2.13
CA LEU A 49 23.59 21.66 -2.59
C LEU A 49 22.68 21.19 -3.71
N GLU A 50 23.27 20.54 -4.72
CA GLU A 50 22.50 19.90 -5.78
C GLU A 50 21.55 18.84 -5.19
N PRO A 51 20.24 18.85 -5.53
CA PRO A 51 19.26 17.90 -4.99
C PRO A 51 19.66 16.45 -5.20
N ASP A 52 20.22 16.08 -6.36
CA ASP A 52 20.67 14.73 -6.65
C ASP A 52 21.78 14.25 -5.70
N LEU A 53 22.69 15.14 -5.29
CA LEU A 53 23.73 14.81 -4.32
C LEU A 53 23.13 14.48 -2.95
N VAL A 54 22.17 15.30 -2.50
CA VAL A 54 21.47 15.10 -1.22
C VAL A 54 20.69 13.79 -1.24
N ILE A 55 19.95 13.52 -2.32
CA ILE A 55 19.21 12.26 -2.53
C ILE A 55 20.17 11.06 -2.40
N ASN A 56 21.30 11.08 -3.09
CA ASN A 56 22.26 9.98 -3.11
C ASN A 56 22.85 9.70 -1.70
N ILE A 57 23.18 10.75 -0.95
CA ILE A 57 23.69 10.63 0.43
C ILE A 57 22.62 10.03 1.33
N LEU A 58 21.38 10.52 1.24
CA LEU A 58 20.28 10.01 2.05
C LEU A 58 19.91 8.56 1.72
N VAL A 59 19.84 8.21 0.45
CA VAL A 59 19.58 6.84 0.00
C VAL A 59 20.64 5.88 0.55
N LEU A 60 21.93 6.23 0.45
CA LEU A 60 22.99 5.38 0.97
C LEU A 60 22.94 5.25 2.50
N SER A 61 22.73 6.35 3.21
CA SER A 61 22.64 6.34 4.68
C SER A 61 21.43 5.55 5.19
N MET A 62 20.26 5.72 4.54
CA MET A 62 19.06 4.96 4.87
C MET A 62 19.22 3.47 4.54
N PHE A 63 19.86 3.13 3.41
CA PHE A 63 20.17 1.75 3.09
C PHE A 63 21.03 1.07 4.19
N ILE A 64 22.08 1.75 4.66
CA ILE A 64 22.94 1.24 5.76
C ILE A 64 22.10 1.05 7.01
N LEU A 65 21.26 2.00 7.38
CA LEU A 65 20.34 1.90 8.52
C LEU A 65 19.41 0.68 8.37
N GLY A 66 18.78 0.54 7.20
CA GLY A 66 17.90 -0.60 6.89
C GLY A 66 18.62 -1.94 6.98
N MET A 67 19.85 -2.03 6.47
CA MET A 67 20.66 -3.24 6.55
C MET A 67 20.95 -3.66 7.99
N VAL A 68 21.27 -2.70 8.85
CA VAL A 68 21.57 -2.96 10.28
C VAL A 68 20.33 -3.38 11.04
N VAL A 69 19.19 -2.71 10.80
CA VAL A 69 17.97 -2.88 11.61
C VAL A 69 17.05 -3.96 11.07
N LEU A 70 16.83 -4.00 9.75
CA LEU A 70 15.89 -4.95 9.11
C LEU A 70 16.57 -6.26 8.70
N GLY A 71 17.90 -6.28 8.60
CA GLY A 71 18.68 -7.48 8.40
C GLY A 71 19.08 -7.75 6.95
N LYS A 72 19.81 -8.87 6.75
CA LYS A 72 20.48 -9.18 5.47
C LYS A 72 19.52 -9.48 4.32
N ASP A 73 18.40 -10.15 4.59
CA ASP A 73 17.43 -10.52 3.54
C ASP A 73 16.76 -9.28 2.96
N PHE A 74 16.42 -8.32 3.81
CA PHE A 74 15.96 -7.00 3.39
C PHE A 74 17.02 -6.26 2.59
N ALA A 75 18.26 -6.23 3.11
CA ALA A 75 19.37 -5.52 2.48
C ALA A 75 19.67 -6.06 1.07
N MET A 76 19.66 -7.38 0.86
CA MET A 76 19.90 -7.97 -0.46
C MET A 76 18.85 -7.55 -1.49
N LYS A 77 17.58 -7.47 -1.11
CA LYS A 77 16.51 -7.03 -2.00
C LYS A 77 16.56 -5.52 -2.27
N THR A 78 16.87 -4.73 -1.23
CA THR A 78 16.92 -3.26 -1.29
C THR A 78 18.23 -2.75 -1.94
N PHE A 79 19.30 -3.53 -1.92
CA PHE A 79 20.58 -3.17 -2.52
C PHE A 79 20.46 -2.77 -3.99
N LEU A 80 19.67 -3.51 -4.76
CA LEU A 80 19.46 -3.23 -6.17
C LEU A 80 18.80 -1.85 -6.37
N SER A 81 17.72 -1.56 -5.66
CA SER A 81 17.03 -0.27 -5.77
C SER A 81 17.89 0.89 -5.32
N SER A 82 18.66 0.71 -4.23
CA SER A 82 19.55 1.75 -3.69
C SER A 82 20.71 2.12 -4.63
N ILE A 83 21.15 1.19 -5.48
CA ILE A 83 22.16 1.49 -6.52
C ILE A 83 21.51 2.06 -7.77
N VAL A 84 20.38 1.48 -8.20
CA VAL A 84 19.77 1.81 -9.48
C VAL A 84 19.04 3.15 -9.43
N TYR A 85 18.47 3.52 -8.30
CA TYR A 85 17.78 4.81 -8.16
C TYR A 85 18.68 6.02 -8.43
N PRO A 86 19.87 6.15 -7.81
CA PRO A 86 20.84 7.19 -8.16
C PRO A 86 21.28 7.21 -9.63
N ILE A 87 21.29 6.05 -10.29
CA ILE A 87 21.66 5.94 -11.71
C ILE A 87 20.49 6.41 -12.61
N TYR A 88 19.25 6.12 -12.23
CA TYR A 88 18.08 6.51 -13.02
C TYR A 88 17.87 8.02 -13.05
N LEU A 89 18.21 8.75 -12.00
CA LEU A 89 18.01 10.20 -11.94
C LEU A 89 18.73 10.94 -13.11
N PRO A 90 20.06 10.82 -13.30
CA PRO A 90 20.73 11.45 -14.42
C PRO A 90 20.38 10.81 -15.77
N LEU A 91 20.02 9.53 -15.81
CA LEU A 91 19.65 8.84 -17.04
C LEU A 91 18.31 9.36 -17.61
N ILE A 92 17.35 9.71 -16.74
CA ILE A 92 16.04 10.22 -17.14
C ILE A 92 16.09 11.68 -17.53
N GLU A 93 16.97 12.47 -16.92
CA GLU A 93 17.05 13.92 -17.08
C GLU A 93 17.04 14.42 -18.53
N PRO A 94 17.79 13.84 -19.50
CA PRO A 94 17.77 14.29 -20.90
C PRO A 94 16.43 14.06 -21.60
N PHE A 95 15.56 13.23 -21.05
CA PHE A 95 14.26 12.87 -21.63
C PHE A 95 13.09 13.55 -20.93
N VAL A 96 13.35 14.34 -19.89
CA VAL A 96 12.30 15.06 -19.15
C VAL A 96 11.70 16.15 -20.05
N PRO A 97 10.40 16.09 -20.36
CA PRO A 97 9.75 17.15 -21.11
C PRO A 97 9.66 18.42 -20.27
N VAL A 98 9.80 19.56 -20.90
CA VAL A 98 9.50 20.84 -20.26
C VAL A 98 7.98 20.95 -20.15
N LEU A 99 7.46 20.74 -18.95
CA LEU A 99 6.02 20.84 -18.65
C LEU A 99 5.72 22.22 -18.07
N ASP A 100 4.67 22.84 -18.56
CA ASP A 100 4.10 24.07 -17.99
C ASP A 100 2.84 23.67 -17.21
N LEU A 101 3.03 23.34 -15.92
CA LEU A 101 1.97 22.85 -15.04
C LEU A 101 1.90 23.74 -13.80
N ASP A 102 0.69 23.86 -13.27
CA ASP A 102 0.50 24.39 -11.92
C ASP A 102 1.20 23.49 -10.88
N PRO A 103 1.94 24.06 -9.90
CA PRO A 103 2.62 23.27 -8.86
C PRO A 103 1.71 22.32 -8.09
N MET A 104 0.43 22.65 -7.90
CA MET A 104 -0.55 21.77 -7.26
C MET A 104 -0.83 20.55 -8.12
N ILE A 105 -0.98 20.71 -9.43
CA ILE A 105 -1.17 19.61 -10.38
C ILE A 105 0.08 18.72 -10.38
N ALA A 106 1.27 19.32 -10.48
CA ALA A 106 2.53 18.59 -10.42
C ALA A 106 2.68 17.81 -9.11
N SER A 107 2.26 18.38 -7.98
CA SER A 107 2.24 17.74 -6.66
C SER A 107 1.36 16.50 -6.62
N ILE A 108 0.14 16.58 -7.13
CA ILE A 108 -0.82 15.46 -7.16
C ILE A 108 -0.30 14.33 -8.05
N TYR A 109 0.07 14.64 -9.30
CA TYR A 109 0.56 13.62 -10.24
C TYR A 109 1.91 13.04 -9.80
N GLY A 110 2.80 13.89 -9.27
CA GLY A 110 4.05 13.45 -8.67
C GLY A 110 3.80 12.45 -7.53
N GLY A 111 2.89 12.77 -6.61
CA GLY A 111 2.48 11.87 -5.53
C GLY A 111 1.91 10.54 -6.04
N ILE A 112 1.03 10.58 -7.04
CA ILE A 112 0.44 9.36 -7.63
C ILE A 112 1.54 8.48 -8.24
N VAL A 113 2.39 9.04 -9.09
CA VAL A 113 3.45 8.29 -9.79
C VAL A 113 4.50 7.77 -8.80
N ALA A 114 4.92 8.59 -7.83
CA ALA A 114 5.81 8.14 -6.76
C ALA A 114 5.19 7.01 -5.94
N GLY A 115 3.92 7.15 -5.55
CA GLY A 115 3.18 6.16 -4.79
C GLY A 115 3.08 4.81 -5.52
N ILE A 116 2.90 4.82 -6.84
CA ILE A 116 2.94 3.59 -7.67
C ILE A 116 4.33 2.94 -7.55
N GLY A 117 5.39 3.70 -7.78
CA GLY A 117 6.76 3.18 -7.73
C GLY A 117 7.11 2.61 -6.36
N ILE A 118 6.90 3.39 -5.30
CA ILE A 118 7.20 3.00 -3.91
C ILE A 118 6.34 1.79 -3.49
N GLY A 119 5.04 1.82 -3.76
CA GLY A 119 4.12 0.74 -3.40
C GLY A 119 4.49 -0.58 -4.07
N MET A 120 4.91 -0.56 -5.34
CA MET A 120 5.39 -1.74 -6.05
C MET A 120 6.63 -2.33 -5.40
N VAL A 121 7.60 -1.50 -5.02
CA VAL A 121 8.84 -1.94 -4.37
C VAL A 121 8.56 -2.50 -2.98
N ILE A 122 7.81 -1.79 -2.14
CA ILE A 122 7.49 -2.24 -0.77
C ILE A 122 6.73 -3.57 -0.81
N ARG A 123 5.84 -3.76 -1.77
CA ARG A 123 5.09 -5.02 -1.94
C ARG A 123 5.96 -6.26 -2.17
N THR A 124 7.18 -6.10 -2.68
CA THR A 124 8.14 -7.21 -2.83
C THR A 124 8.89 -7.52 -1.52
N GLY A 125 8.65 -6.78 -0.44
CA GLY A 125 9.39 -6.84 0.81
C GLY A 125 10.78 -6.18 0.71
N SER A 126 10.92 -5.19 -0.19
CA SER A 126 12.10 -4.35 -0.34
C SER A 126 11.76 -2.87 -0.14
N SER A 127 12.75 -2.01 -0.22
CA SER A 127 12.63 -0.56 -0.14
C SER A 127 13.25 0.08 -1.39
N THR A 128 12.89 1.32 -1.68
CA THR A 128 13.59 2.13 -2.69
C THR A 128 14.98 2.58 -2.21
N GLY A 129 15.33 2.29 -0.96
CA GLY A 129 16.57 2.69 -0.31
C GLY A 129 16.51 4.08 0.35
N GLY A 130 15.36 4.73 0.30
CA GLY A 130 15.16 6.10 0.79
C GLY A 130 14.43 6.19 2.14
N MET A 131 13.63 7.25 2.29
CA MET A 131 12.85 7.52 3.51
C MET A 131 11.66 6.59 3.72
N ASP A 132 11.47 5.61 2.87
CA ASP A 132 10.56 4.46 3.09
C ASP A 132 11.13 3.40 4.05
N ILE A 133 12.42 3.47 4.38
CA ILE A 133 13.06 2.57 5.36
C ILE A 133 12.58 2.82 6.81
N PRO A 134 12.54 4.05 7.34
CA PRO A 134 11.98 4.32 8.66
C PRO A 134 10.54 3.80 8.86
N PRO A 135 9.58 3.97 7.93
CA PRO A 135 8.27 3.32 7.99
C PRO A 135 8.32 1.80 8.15
N LEU A 136 9.20 1.13 7.41
CA LEU A 136 9.38 -0.32 7.52
C LEU A 136 9.96 -0.74 8.87
N ILE A 137 10.86 0.07 9.45
CA ILE A 137 11.37 -0.13 10.80
C ILE A 137 10.24 0.01 11.83
N ILE A 138 9.41 1.06 11.72
CA ILE A 138 8.25 1.28 12.58
C ILE A 138 7.27 0.11 12.49
N ASN A 139 6.96 -0.35 11.27
CA ASN A 139 6.11 -1.52 11.08
C ASN A 139 6.68 -2.77 11.75
N LYS A 140 7.99 -3.03 11.62
CA LYS A 140 8.64 -4.19 12.23
C LYS A 140 8.53 -4.22 13.76
N PHE A 141 8.69 -3.08 14.43
CA PHE A 141 8.73 -3.03 15.89
C PHE A 141 7.39 -2.71 16.53
N PHE A 142 6.58 -1.90 15.89
CA PHE A 142 5.31 -1.38 16.45
C PHE A 142 4.07 -1.89 15.74
N HIS A 143 4.22 -2.64 14.63
CA HIS A 143 3.11 -3.19 13.84
C HIS A 143 2.13 -2.12 13.30
N VAL A 144 2.61 -0.87 13.16
CA VAL A 144 1.86 0.21 12.54
C VAL A 144 1.82 -0.01 11.04
N ASP A 145 0.70 0.31 10.40
CA ASP A 145 0.55 0.22 8.95
C ASP A 145 1.63 1.02 8.22
N VAL A 146 2.26 0.41 7.20
CA VAL A 146 3.37 1.01 6.46
C VAL A 146 2.93 2.30 5.77
N ALA A 147 1.75 2.31 5.13
CA ALA A 147 1.28 3.49 4.40
C ALA A 147 0.98 4.66 5.34
N VAL A 148 0.46 4.38 6.55
CA VAL A 148 0.26 5.38 7.60
C VAL A 148 1.60 5.93 8.08
N SER A 149 2.58 5.06 8.32
CA SER A 149 3.93 5.47 8.75
C SER A 149 4.63 6.31 7.68
N VAL A 150 4.51 5.96 6.39
CA VAL A 150 4.99 6.77 5.26
C VAL A 150 4.33 8.14 5.29
N MET A 151 3.01 8.21 5.40
CA MET A 151 2.28 9.47 5.43
C MET A 151 2.76 10.40 6.54
N VAL A 152 2.96 9.87 7.74
CA VAL A 152 3.41 10.67 8.90
C VAL A 152 4.84 11.18 8.69
N ILE A 153 5.76 10.33 8.27
CA ILE A 153 7.17 10.71 8.05
C ILE A 153 7.28 11.72 6.92
N ASP A 154 6.56 11.49 5.82
CA ASP A 154 6.55 12.38 4.67
C ASP A 154 5.92 13.74 5.02
N ALA A 155 4.83 13.76 5.80
CA ALA A 155 4.24 15.00 6.29
C ALA A 155 5.22 15.80 7.17
N LEU A 156 5.96 15.13 8.06
CA LEU A 156 7.01 15.75 8.85
C LEU A 156 8.13 16.32 7.96
N THR A 157 8.51 15.59 6.92
CA THR A 157 9.51 16.08 5.93
C THR A 157 9.03 17.35 5.22
N VAL A 158 7.77 17.36 4.78
CA VAL A 158 7.16 18.53 4.11
C VAL A 158 7.10 19.74 5.06
N LEU A 159 6.80 19.52 6.34
CA LEU A 159 6.78 20.58 7.34
C LEU A 159 8.15 21.25 7.55
N LEU A 160 9.26 20.53 7.33
CA LEU A 160 10.60 21.16 7.35
C LEU A 160 10.74 22.26 6.30
N GLY A 161 10.04 22.14 5.18
CA GLY A 161 10.03 23.14 4.12
C GLY A 161 9.30 24.45 4.48
N LEU A 162 8.61 24.51 5.63
CA LEU A 162 7.88 25.71 6.07
C LEU A 162 8.82 26.93 6.22
N PHE A 163 10.02 26.70 6.73
CA PHE A 163 11.00 27.74 6.96
C PHE A 163 11.65 28.26 5.68
N THR A 164 11.61 27.49 4.61
CA THR A 164 12.33 27.76 3.37
C THR A 164 11.41 28.27 2.27
N TYR A 165 10.27 27.61 2.09
CA TYR A 165 9.33 27.84 0.98
C TYR A 165 8.00 28.46 1.42
N GLY A 166 7.76 28.57 2.72
CA GLY A 166 6.54 29.14 3.27
C GLY A 166 5.33 28.18 3.26
N LEU A 167 4.20 28.70 3.74
CA LEU A 167 3.00 27.90 4.00
C LEU A 167 2.36 27.34 2.72
N GLU A 168 2.32 28.10 1.64
CA GLU A 168 1.69 27.68 0.39
C GLU A 168 2.37 26.44 -0.19
N ALA A 169 3.70 26.44 -0.27
CA ALA A 169 4.46 25.29 -0.76
C ALA A 169 4.27 24.05 0.13
N VAL A 170 4.18 24.23 1.45
CA VAL A 170 3.89 23.13 2.38
C VAL A 170 2.50 22.55 2.14
N LEU A 171 1.48 23.40 1.96
CA LEU A 171 0.12 22.94 1.68
C LEU A 171 0.06 22.16 0.35
N ILE A 172 0.73 22.67 -0.69
CA ILE A 172 0.86 21.96 -1.98
C ILE A 172 1.58 20.60 -1.78
N GLY A 173 2.67 20.60 -1.02
CA GLY A 173 3.42 19.38 -0.72
C GLY A 173 2.62 18.32 0.03
N LEU A 174 1.74 18.71 0.94
CA LEU A 174 0.85 17.80 1.65
C LEU A 174 -0.12 17.07 0.71
N PHE A 175 -0.51 17.64 -0.43
CA PHE A 175 -1.26 16.92 -1.45
C PHE A 175 -0.43 15.81 -2.08
N SER A 176 0.86 16.03 -2.34
CA SER A 176 1.77 14.96 -2.80
C SER A 176 1.86 13.83 -1.80
N VAL A 177 2.02 14.14 -0.51
CA VAL A 177 2.06 13.14 0.56
C VAL A 177 0.75 12.36 0.67
N ALA A 178 -0.38 13.05 0.64
CA ALA A 178 -1.69 12.39 0.74
C ALA A 178 -1.95 11.45 -0.45
N THR A 179 -1.65 11.91 -1.67
CA THR A 179 -1.85 11.11 -2.89
C THR A 179 -0.88 9.93 -2.96
N SER A 180 0.40 10.11 -2.63
CA SER A 180 1.37 9.02 -2.60
C SER A 180 1.00 7.96 -1.57
N SER A 181 0.67 8.35 -0.34
CA SER A 181 0.28 7.42 0.72
C SER A 181 -0.99 6.65 0.40
N TYR A 182 -1.99 7.33 -0.19
CA TYR A 182 -3.21 6.68 -0.67
C TYR A 182 -2.91 5.61 -1.73
N VAL A 183 -2.08 5.94 -2.72
CA VAL A 183 -1.70 5.02 -3.79
C VAL A 183 -0.84 3.87 -3.27
N ILE A 184 0.10 4.13 -2.36
CA ILE A 184 0.88 3.08 -1.67
C ILE A 184 -0.06 2.09 -0.98
N ASN A 185 -1.00 2.59 -0.18
CA ASN A 185 -1.98 1.74 0.50
C ASN A 185 -2.80 0.91 -0.50
N MET A 186 -3.28 1.53 -1.57
CA MET A 186 -4.02 0.84 -2.63
C MET A 186 -3.19 -0.29 -3.26
N ILE A 187 -1.90 -0.08 -3.54
CA ILE A 187 -1.03 -1.10 -4.13
C ILE A 187 -0.69 -2.21 -3.13
N LEU A 188 -0.44 -1.87 -1.87
CA LEU A 188 -0.14 -2.85 -0.83
C LEU A 188 -1.34 -3.75 -0.55
N THR A 189 -2.55 -3.20 -0.58
CA THR A 189 -3.80 -3.93 -0.38
C THR A 189 -4.36 -4.54 -1.67
N PHE A 190 -3.83 -4.16 -2.84
CA PHE A 190 -4.29 -4.67 -4.13
C PHE A 190 -4.09 -6.18 -4.23
N GLY A 191 -5.18 -6.92 -4.49
CA GLY A 191 -5.16 -8.39 -4.56
C GLY A 191 -5.09 -9.08 -3.19
N ALA A 192 -5.15 -8.34 -2.08
CA ALA A 192 -5.60 -8.94 -0.84
C ALA A 192 -7.01 -9.48 -1.11
N GLN A 193 -7.21 -10.77 -0.86
CA GLN A 193 -8.53 -11.34 -1.01
C GLN A 193 -9.42 -10.65 0.01
N SER A 194 -10.25 -9.69 -0.47
CA SER A 194 -11.29 -9.15 0.36
C SER A 194 -12.33 -10.25 0.54
N CYS A 195 -12.31 -10.85 1.69
CA CYS A 195 -13.28 -11.86 2.08
C CYS A 195 -14.45 -11.19 2.80
N LYS A 196 -15.59 -11.83 2.71
CA LYS A 196 -16.77 -11.46 3.50
C LYS A 196 -17.10 -12.57 4.46
N SER A 197 -17.33 -12.20 5.72
CA SER A 197 -17.95 -13.06 6.70
C SER A 197 -19.45 -12.85 6.63
N VAL A 198 -20.18 -13.87 6.27
CA VAL A 198 -21.64 -13.84 6.05
C VAL A 198 -22.31 -14.70 7.09
N GLN A 199 -23.19 -14.11 7.89
CA GLN A 199 -24.05 -14.80 8.84
C GLN A 199 -25.44 -14.90 8.25
N ILE A 200 -25.96 -16.10 8.15
CA ILE A 200 -27.25 -16.40 7.54
C ILE A 200 -28.17 -16.99 8.59
N ILE A 201 -29.30 -16.35 8.81
CA ILE A 201 -30.34 -16.79 9.73
C ILE A 201 -31.56 -17.16 8.90
N SER A 202 -31.87 -18.47 8.85
CA SER A 202 -32.96 -19.03 8.06
C SER A 202 -33.45 -20.32 8.70
N ASP A 203 -34.73 -20.61 8.59
CA ASP A 203 -35.25 -21.91 8.97
C ASP A 203 -34.83 -23.01 7.98
N GLN A 204 -34.44 -22.63 6.76
CA GLN A 204 -33.92 -23.53 5.72
C GLN A 204 -32.39 -23.60 5.70
N TYR A 205 -31.72 -23.33 6.81
CA TYR A 205 -30.25 -23.28 6.91
C TYR A 205 -29.56 -24.55 6.42
N VAL A 206 -30.17 -25.73 6.57
CA VAL A 206 -29.60 -27.01 6.10
C VAL A 206 -29.50 -27.02 4.57
N GLN A 207 -30.55 -26.64 3.86
CA GLN A 207 -30.56 -26.62 2.40
C GLN A 207 -29.57 -25.56 1.87
N ILE A 208 -29.51 -24.39 2.52
CA ILE A 208 -28.53 -23.35 2.18
C ILE A 208 -27.11 -23.90 2.37
N MET A 209 -26.83 -24.55 3.48
CA MET A 209 -25.54 -25.15 3.81
C MET A 209 -25.10 -26.18 2.75
N GLU A 210 -25.98 -27.10 2.39
CA GLU A 210 -25.71 -28.14 1.37
C GLU A 210 -25.37 -27.53 0.01
N ARG A 211 -26.11 -26.51 -0.40
CA ARG A 211 -25.83 -25.78 -1.65
C ARG A 211 -24.55 -24.96 -1.58
N VAL A 212 -24.23 -24.34 -0.45
CA VAL A 212 -22.94 -23.64 -0.25
C VAL A 212 -21.78 -24.61 -0.40
N HIS A 213 -21.86 -25.79 0.21
CA HIS A 213 -20.82 -26.82 0.08
C HIS A 213 -20.72 -27.36 -1.35
N GLY A 214 -21.86 -27.69 -1.99
CA GLY A 214 -21.88 -28.31 -3.30
C GLY A 214 -21.59 -27.37 -4.47
N GLU A 215 -22.07 -26.12 -4.42
CA GLU A 215 -21.97 -25.20 -5.54
C GLU A 215 -20.81 -24.19 -5.41
N LEU A 216 -20.46 -23.79 -4.17
CA LEU A 216 -19.40 -22.80 -3.93
C LEU A 216 -18.10 -23.42 -3.43
N ASP A 217 -18.12 -24.70 -3.07
CA ASP A 217 -16.96 -25.41 -2.49
C ASP A 217 -16.37 -24.63 -1.28
N ARG A 218 -17.28 -24.14 -0.40
CA ARG A 218 -16.91 -23.35 0.77
C ARG A 218 -17.41 -24.01 2.04
N GLY A 219 -16.52 -24.07 3.04
CA GLY A 219 -16.86 -24.53 4.38
C GLY A 219 -17.81 -23.56 5.07
N SER A 220 -18.57 -24.07 6.03
CA SER A 220 -19.45 -23.28 6.87
C SER A 220 -19.41 -23.74 8.32
N THR A 221 -19.81 -22.87 9.23
CA THR A 221 -19.91 -23.16 10.67
C THR A 221 -21.33 -22.87 11.14
N LEU A 222 -21.93 -23.83 11.86
CA LEU A 222 -23.21 -23.63 12.51
C LEU A 222 -22.99 -23.12 13.94
N LEU A 223 -23.61 -21.98 14.25
CA LEU A 223 -23.61 -21.39 15.57
C LEU A 223 -24.99 -21.56 16.21
N ASP A 224 -25.02 -21.96 17.47
CA ASP A 224 -26.26 -21.97 18.27
C ASP A 224 -26.59 -20.55 18.71
N ALA A 225 -27.82 -20.12 18.45
CA ALA A 225 -28.28 -18.78 18.78
C ALA A 225 -29.70 -18.85 19.37
N THR A 226 -30.09 -17.83 20.10
CA THR A 226 -31.45 -17.67 20.62
C THR A 226 -32.01 -16.32 20.14
N GLY A 227 -33.19 -16.33 19.56
CA GLY A 227 -33.86 -15.11 19.12
C GLY A 227 -34.15 -14.19 20.33
N GLY A 228 -33.58 -12.99 20.33
CA GLY A 228 -33.71 -12.07 21.46
C GLY A 228 -35.15 -11.60 21.71
N TYR A 229 -35.97 -11.55 20.67
CA TYR A 229 -37.38 -11.17 20.79
C TYR A 229 -38.30 -12.37 21.06
N THR A 230 -38.09 -13.49 20.35
CA THR A 230 -38.96 -14.66 20.43
C THR A 230 -38.57 -15.66 21.53
N GLY A 231 -37.30 -15.65 21.98
CA GLY A 231 -36.74 -16.66 22.87
C GLY A 231 -36.49 -18.01 22.20
N GLU A 232 -36.79 -18.16 20.92
CA GLU A 232 -36.65 -19.42 20.19
C GLU A 232 -35.19 -19.74 19.87
N LYS A 233 -34.83 -21.02 19.98
CA LYS A 233 -33.55 -21.53 19.56
C LYS A 233 -33.49 -21.62 18.05
N ARG A 234 -32.39 -21.12 17.45
CA ARG A 234 -32.13 -21.17 16.00
C ARG A 234 -30.68 -21.39 15.70
N LYS A 235 -30.38 -21.81 14.48
CA LYS A 235 -29.00 -21.91 13.99
C LYS A 235 -28.65 -20.68 13.13
N VAL A 236 -27.43 -20.20 13.27
CA VAL A 236 -26.83 -19.20 12.38
C VAL A 236 -25.76 -19.90 11.57
N LEU A 237 -25.88 -19.86 10.25
CA LEU A 237 -24.88 -20.39 9.33
C LEU A 237 -23.86 -19.29 9.06
N LEU A 238 -22.63 -19.49 9.51
CA LEU A 238 -21.48 -18.61 9.24
C LEU A 238 -20.69 -19.17 8.05
N VAL A 239 -20.52 -18.33 7.02
CA VAL A 239 -19.76 -18.64 5.82
C VAL A 239 -18.74 -17.55 5.58
N VAL A 240 -17.50 -17.92 5.33
CA VAL A 240 -16.47 -16.99 4.84
C VAL A 240 -16.29 -17.24 3.35
N ILE A 241 -16.32 -16.16 2.56
CA ILE A 241 -16.37 -16.24 1.11
C ILE A 241 -15.54 -15.12 0.47
N ASP A 242 -14.97 -15.39 -0.70
CA ASP A 242 -14.31 -14.37 -1.51
C ASP A 242 -15.35 -13.34 -2.02
N ASN A 243 -14.95 -12.08 -2.07
CA ASN A 243 -15.82 -11.00 -2.55
C ASN A 243 -16.38 -11.26 -3.97
N LYS A 244 -15.63 -11.96 -4.82
CA LYS A 244 -16.06 -12.33 -6.18
C LYS A 244 -17.23 -13.31 -6.19
N GLU A 245 -17.35 -14.16 -5.18
CA GLU A 245 -18.38 -15.17 -5.05
C GLU A 245 -19.61 -14.69 -4.28
N TYR A 246 -19.52 -13.52 -3.63
CA TYR A 246 -20.56 -12.97 -2.77
C TYR A 246 -21.93 -12.86 -3.46
N ASN A 247 -21.95 -12.34 -4.69
CA ASN A 247 -23.22 -12.20 -5.44
C ASN A 247 -23.84 -13.56 -5.79
N ARG A 248 -23.00 -14.61 -5.94
CA ARG A 248 -23.47 -15.97 -6.17
C ARG A 248 -24.07 -16.55 -4.89
N LEU A 249 -23.43 -16.32 -3.75
CA LEU A 249 -23.97 -16.73 -2.45
C LEU A 249 -25.33 -16.09 -2.17
N ILE A 250 -25.45 -14.77 -2.37
CA ILE A 250 -26.73 -14.08 -2.13
C ILE A 250 -27.85 -14.61 -3.03
N ARG A 251 -27.56 -14.89 -4.30
CA ARG A 251 -28.54 -15.51 -5.21
C ARG A 251 -28.97 -16.88 -4.70
N LEU A 252 -28.02 -17.73 -4.34
CA LEU A 252 -28.25 -19.07 -3.79
C LEU A 252 -29.17 -19.00 -2.53
N ILE A 253 -28.87 -18.09 -1.61
CA ILE A 253 -29.69 -17.91 -0.41
C ILE A 253 -31.12 -17.52 -0.78
N ASN A 254 -31.28 -16.53 -1.66
CA ASN A 254 -32.62 -16.03 -2.07
C ASN A 254 -33.43 -17.08 -2.84
N GLU A 255 -32.79 -17.98 -3.58
CA GLU A 255 -33.47 -19.10 -4.26
C GLU A 255 -34.02 -20.11 -3.28
N VAL A 256 -33.32 -20.36 -2.15
CA VAL A 256 -33.74 -21.31 -1.12
C VAL A 256 -34.75 -20.66 -0.15
N ASP A 257 -34.40 -19.49 0.38
CA ASP A 257 -35.23 -18.77 1.33
C ASP A 257 -35.17 -17.26 1.07
N PRO A 258 -36.16 -16.71 0.36
CA PRO A 258 -36.24 -15.26 0.12
C PRO A 258 -36.42 -14.41 1.39
N LYS A 259 -36.74 -15.05 2.52
CA LYS A 259 -36.94 -14.37 3.82
C LYS A 259 -35.75 -14.52 4.75
N ALA A 260 -34.68 -15.19 4.31
CA ALA A 260 -33.45 -15.33 5.08
C ALA A 260 -32.88 -13.96 5.49
N PHE A 261 -32.49 -13.84 6.76
CA PHE A 261 -31.83 -12.64 7.26
C PHE A 261 -30.31 -12.84 7.13
N VAL A 262 -29.66 -11.96 6.35
CA VAL A 262 -28.25 -12.07 6.03
C VAL A 262 -27.50 -10.86 6.54
N ILE A 263 -26.48 -11.10 7.37
CA ILE A 263 -25.55 -10.08 7.86
C ILE A 263 -24.21 -10.31 7.17
N THR A 264 -23.69 -9.28 6.53
CA THR A 264 -22.41 -9.34 5.84
C THR A 264 -21.42 -8.34 6.45
N THR A 265 -20.24 -8.82 6.78
CA THR A 265 -19.14 -8.00 7.31
C THR A 265 -17.91 -8.17 6.42
N ASP A 266 -17.30 -7.05 6.01
CA ASP A 266 -16.04 -7.10 5.29
C ASP A 266 -14.92 -7.54 6.23
N THR A 267 -14.17 -8.57 5.83
CA THR A 267 -13.09 -9.14 6.62
C THR A 267 -11.76 -8.77 5.99
N LYS A 268 -10.91 -8.06 6.75
CA LYS A 268 -9.61 -7.56 6.25
C LYS A 268 -8.59 -8.67 5.99
N SER A 269 -8.66 -9.77 6.76
CA SER A 269 -7.77 -10.92 6.58
C SER A 269 -8.44 -12.19 7.07
N VAL A 270 -8.27 -13.27 6.30
CA VAL A 270 -8.67 -14.62 6.66
C VAL A 270 -7.47 -15.52 6.44
N HIS A 271 -7.11 -16.30 7.45
CA HIS A 271 -6.02 -17.26 7.40
C HIS A 271 -6.61 -18.67 7.59
N GLY A 272 -6.27 -19.58 6.72
CA GLY A 272 -6.71 -20.96 6.78
C GLY A 272 -6.72 -21.64 5.41
N GLU A 273 -7.09 -22.93 5.40
CA GLU A 273 -7.20 -23.71 4.17
C GLU A 273 -8.29 -23.10 3.27
N GLY A 274 -7.97 -22.86 2.01
CA GLY A 274 -8.84 -22.17 1.05
C GLY A 274 -8.73 -20.63 1.03
N PHE A 275 -8.01 -20.02 1.99
CA PHE A 275 -7.81 -18.58 2.10
C PHE A 275 -6.33 -18.18 2.34
N ALA A 276 -5.40 -19.03 1.92
CA ALA A 276 -3.98 -18.76 2.13
C ALA A 276 -3.50 -17.59 1.27
N LEU A 277 -3.33 -16.42 1.87
CA LEU A 277 -2.45 -15.37 1.37
C LEU A 277 -1.07 -15.53 2.02
N GLU A 278 -0.09 -15.96 1.23
CA GLU A 278 1.31 -15.80 1.59
C GLU A 278 1.72 -14.32 1.50
N PHE A 279 1.44 -13.52 2.51
CA PHE A 279 2.21 -12.33 2.79
C PHE A 279 3.23 -12.67 3.87
N LYS A 280 4.44 -13.00 3.44
CA LYS A 280 5.63 -12.95 4.28
C LYS A 280 6.18 -11.52 4.17
N VAL A 281 5.89 -10.68 5.15
CA VAL A 281 6.64 -9.47 5.41
C VAL A 281 7.89 -9.85 6.23
#